data_424f4e85900fea3b94bf64168d896034
#
_entry.id   424f4e85900fea3b94bf64168d896034
#
_cell.length_a   1.000
_cell.length_b   1.000
_cell.length_c   1.000
_cell.angle_alpha   90.00
_cell.angle_beta   90.00
_cell.angle_gamma   90.00
#
_symmetry.space_group_name_H-M   'P 1'
#
loop_
_entity.id
_entity.type
_entity.pdbx_description
1 polymer ?
#
loop_
_entity_poly.entity_id
_entity_poly.type
_entity_poly.pdbx_seq_one_letter_code
_entity_poly.pdbx_strand_id
1 'polypeptide(L)'
;MGKIRKFAVAAAALALVTAQLAGLARPVRAQDYPSRPIRVLIAFPPGGPTDFVGRLLVDKMSALLGQRVYIENKPGANGTVGADIIAKADPDGYSLFLTTAGAVTISPHVMANIPYDSLRDFVPVAEVVTNTTVLVVTPKMAIKTAKELVALAKQKPGAITFGSTGIGSTTHLAQVLLADAAGVSFLHVPYRGAAPMLTDLLGGQGKAPHASRNRPMESGLSQIAASRHPAGEAAGSHRKPAGASAGEGPR
;
A
#
# COMPACT_ATOMS: atom_id res chain seq x y z
N MET A 1 37.44 -63.39 25.98
CA MET A 1 37.79 -61.97 26.36
C MET A 1 37.86 -60.98 25.19
N GLY A 2 38.05 -61.40 23.93
CA GLY A 2 38.19 -60.48 22.78
C GLY A 2 36.89 -59.77 22.29
N LYS A 3 35.71 -60.36 22.44
CA LYS A 3 34.47 -59.79 21.96
C LYS A 3 33.98 -58.63 22.84
N ILE A 4 34.14 -58.70 24.15
CA ILE A 4 33.72 -57.67 25.12
C ILE A 4 34.58 -56.39 24.92
N ARG A 5 35.88 -56.52 24.67
CA ARG A 5 36.77 -55.34 24.39
C ARG A 5 36.39 -54.65 23.09
N LYS A 6 36.00 -55.37 22.04
CA LYS A 6 35.55 -54.76 20.78
C LYS A 6 34.23 -54.01 20.93
N PHE A 7 33.27 -54.53 21.73
CA PHE A 7 32.03 -53.84 22.04
C PHE A 7 32.26 -52.54 22.87
N ALA A 8 33.15 -52.58 23.86
CA ALA A 8 33.49 -51.42 24.66
C ALA A 8 34.14 -50.30 23.84
N VAL A 9 35.03 -50.63 22.91
CA VAL A 9 35.67 -49.67 22.02
C VAL A 9 34.65 -49.05 21.04
N ALA A 10 33.74 -49.84 20.48
CA ALA A 10 32.70 -49.35 19.59
C ALA A 10 31.70 -48.42 20.31
N ALA A 11 31.30 -48.73 21.55
CA ALA A 11 30.43 -47.88 22.36
C ALA A 11 31.12 -46.56 22.73
N ALA A 12 32.42 -46.57 23.06
CA ALA A 12 33.19 -45.36 23.36
C ALA A 12 33.34 -44.48 22.11
N ALA A 13 33.59 -45.09 20.95
CA ALA A 13 33.67 -44.35 19.69
C ALA A 13 32.32 -43.70 19.32
N LEU A 14 31.22 -44.39 19.50
CA LEU A 14 29.88 -43.86 19.24
C LEU A 14 29.54 -42.72 20.22
N ALA A 15 29.89 -42.84 21.50
CA ALA A 15 29.70 -41.77 22.49
C ALA A 15 30.53 -40.53 22.17
N LEU A 16 31.75 -40.69 21.67
CA LEU A 16 32.59 -39.58 21.22
C LEU A 16 32.02 -38.86 20.00
N VAL A 17 31.49 -39.59 19.04
CA VAL A 17 30.84 -39.02 17.84
C VAL A 17 29.56 -38.26 18.21
N THR A 18 28.72 -38.83 19.10
CA THR A 18 27.52 -38.10 19.56
C THR A 18 27.83 -36.89 20.40
N ALA A 19 28.88 -36.88 21.22
CA ALA A 19 29.32 -35.70 21.96
C ALA A 19 29.88 -34.61 21.04
N GLN A 20 30.57 -34.96 19.96
CA GLN A 20 31.02 -33.99 18.94
C GLN A 20 29.87 -33.37 18.16
N LEU A 21 28.83 -34.16 17.78
CA LEU A 21 27.65 -33.64 17.11
C LEU A 21 26.81 -32.74 18.03
N ALA A 22 26.69 -33.04 19.30
CA ALA A 22 25.99 -32.20 20.28
C ALA A 22 26.71 -30.85 20.51
N GLY A 23 28.04 -30.82 20.40
CA GLY A 23 28.82 -29.58 20.49
C GLY A 23 28.69 -28.64 19.28
N LEU A 24 28.21 -29.15 18.14
CA LEU A 24 27.96 -28.36 16.93
C LEU A 24 26.57 -27.72 16.90
N ALA A 25 25.66 -28.12 17.76
CA ALA A 25 24.34 -27.51 17.92
C ALA A 25 24.46 -26.18 18.67
N ARG A 26 24.97 -25.14 17.98
CA ARG A 26 24.88 -23.78 18.48
C ARG A 26 23.40 -23.43 18.55
N PRO A 27 22.88 -22.91 19.70
CA PRO A 27 21.53 -22.39 19.73
C PRO A 27 21.44 -21.27 18.67
N VAL A 28 20.62 -21.49 17.65
CA VAL A 28 20.23 -20.42 16.74
C VAL A 28 19.43 -19.43 17.59
N ARG A 29 20.12 -18.39 18.10
CA ARG A 29 19.43 -17.25 18.68
C ARG A 29 18.64 -16.63 17.56
N ALA A 30 17.32 -16.58 17.71
CA ALA A 30 16.49 -15.68 16.91
C ALA A 30 17.13 -14.28 17.05
N GLN A 31 17.50 -13.69 15.93
CA GLN A 31 18.04 -12.33 15.95
C GLN A 31 16.95 -11.43 16.52
N ASP A 32 17.30 -10.64 17.54
CA ASP A 32 16.38 -9.65 18.10
C ASP A 32 15.92 -8.71 16.97
N TYR A 33 14.64 -8.74 16.65
CA TYR A 33 14.05 -7.84 15.66
C TYR A 33 13.44 -6.63 16.38
N PRO A 34 13.69 -5.40 15.91
CA PRO A 34 14.61 -5.01 14.82
C PRO A 34 16.07 -4.83 15.29
N SER A 35 17.04 -5.41 14.56
CA SER A 35 18.48 -5.27 14.82
C SER A 35 19.15 -4.17 13.99
N ARG A 36 18.44 -3.57 13.04
CA ARG A 36 18.89 -2.50 12.12
C ARG A 36 17.77 -1.52 11.80
N PRO A 37 18.07 -0.34 11.22
CA PRO A 37 17.05 0.63 10.87
C PRO A 37 15.98 0.08 9.93
N ILE A 38 14.72 0.49 10.19
CA ILE A 38 13.56 0.15 9.38
C ILE A 38 13.25 1.30 8.42
N ARG A 39 13.08 0.98 7.14
CA ARG A 39 12.68 1.91 6.10
C ARG A 39 11.15 1.94 5.97
N VAL A 40 10.56 3.12 5.99
CA VAL A 40 9.15 3.35 5.61
C VAL A 40 9.16 4.11 4.28
N LEU A 41 8.84 3.43 3.19
CA LEU A 41 8.71 4.03 1.88
C LEU A 41 7.33 4.66 1.73
N ILE A 42 7.31 5.95 1.39
CA ILE A 42 6.09 6.70 1.10
C ILE A 42 6.04 7.02 -0.40
N ALA A 43 4.99 6.55 -1.06
CA ALA A 43 4.83 6.68 -2.52
C ALA A 43 4.33 8.07 -2.97
N PHE A 44 4.47 9.09 -2.13
CA PHE A 44 4.00 10.45 -2.39
C PHE A 44 5.07 11.49 -2.03
N PRO A 45 5.00 12.72 -2.62
CA PRO A 45 5.95 13.79 -2.32
C PRO A 45 5.98 14.16 -0.84
N PRO A 46 7.13 14.64 -0.34
CA PRO A 46 7.23 15.24 0.99
C PRO A 46 6.24 16.40 1.16
N GLY A 47 5.79 16.64 2.40
CA GLY A 47 4.85 17.70 2.74
C GLY A 47 3.39 17.42 2.38
N GLY A 48 3.10 16.27 1.76
CA GLY A 48 1.73 15.81 1.55
C GLY A 48 1.13 15.14 2.79
N PRO A 49 -0.18 14.84 2.75
CA PRO A 49 -0.88 14.22 3.90
C PRO A 49 -0.27 12.91 4.36
N THR A 50 0.09 12.03 3.42
CA THR A 50 0.70 10.73 3.74
C THR A 50 2.08 10.89 4.37
N ASP A 51 2.87 11.87 3.91
CA ASP A 51 4.17 12.18 4.49
C ASP A 51 4.04 12.72 5.92
N PHE A 52 3.06 13.61 6.15
CA PHE A 52 2.78 14.15 7.49
C PHE A 52 2.45 13.03 8.49
N VAL A 53 1.52 12.14 8.11
CA VAL A 53 1.16 10.97 8.94
C VAL A 53 2.36 10.05 9.15
N GLY A 54 3.12 9.79 8.08
CA GLY A 54 4.31 8.94 8.15
C GLY A 54 5.35 9.48 9.14
N ARG A 55 5.60 10.79 9.17
CA ARG A 55 6.56 11.42 10.11
C ARG A 55 6.12 11.25 11.55
N LEU A 56 4.84 11.44 11.85
CA LEU A 56 4.31 11.20 13.19
C LEU A 56 4.45 9.73 13.62
N LEU A 57 4.26 8.81 12.66
CA LEU A 57 4.35 7.38 12.91
C LEU A 57 5.79 6.93 13.18
N VAL A 58 6.76 7.33 12.32
CA VAL A 58 8.15 6.86 12.44
C VAL A 58 8.81 7.31 13.72
N ASP A 59 8.47 8.48 14.24
CA ASP A 59 8.98 8.98 15.52
C ASP A 59 8.52 8.07 16.68
N LYS A 60 7.23 7.72 16.69
CA LYS A 60 6.67 6.80 17.69
C LYS A 60 7.20 5.39 17.55
N MET A 61 7.30 4.89 16.34
CA MET A 61 7.87 3.56 16.07
C MET A 61 9.33 3.48 16.51
N SER A 62 10.14 4.51 16.22
CA SER A 62 11.55 4.55 16.64
C SER A 62 11.70 4.46 18.15
N ALA A 63 10.85 5.21 18.90
CA ALA A 63 10.86 5.20 20.35
C ALA A 63 10.45 3.84 20.94
N LEU A 64 9.46 3.18 20.36
CA LEU A 64 8.94 1.90 20.85
C LEU A 64 9.83 0.71 20.50
N LEU A 65 10.44 0.73 19.31
CA LEU A 65 11.23 -0.38 18.78
C LEU A 65 12.72 -0.30 19.20
N GLY A 66 13.15 0.81 19.80
CA GLY A 66 14.56 1.02 20.15
C GLY A 66 15.51 1.06 18.96
N GLN A 67 14.98 1.19 17.74
CA GLN A 67 15.72 1.26 16.48
C GLN A 67 15.22 2.42 15.63
N ARG A 68 16.12 2.97 14.82
CA ARG A 68 15.77 4.06 13.92
C ARG A 68 14.77 3.57 12.87
N VAL A 69 13.63 4.26 12.79
CA VAL A 69 12.68 4.15 11.66
C VAL A 69 12.79 5.43 10.83
N TYR A 70 12.89 5.33 9.51
CA TYR A 70 13.07 6.51 8.66
C TYR A 70 12.20 6.46 7.42
N ILE A 71 11.89 7.65 6.89
CA ILE A 71 11.07 7.81 5.70
C ILE A 71 11.96 7.93 4.46
N GLU A 72 11.53 7.26 3.39
CA GLU A 72 12.00 7.48 2.03
C GLU A 72 10.80 7.81 1.12
N ASN A 73 10.79 9.00 0.50
CA ASN A 73 9.73 9.38 -0.43
C ASN A 73 10.09 8.96 -1.86
N LYS A 74 9.23 8.16 -2.52
CA LYS A 74 9.36 7.75 -3.92
C LYS A 74 8.04 8.00 -4.66
N PRO A 75 7.74 9.25 -5.00
CA PRO A 75 6.49 9.60 -5.67
C PRO A 75 6.47 9.13 -7.13
N GLY A 76 5.29 8.81 -7.63
CA GLY A 76 5.07 8.51 -9.04
C GLY A 76 3.84 7.64 -9.28
N ALA A 77 3.15 7.91 -10.38
CA ALA A 77 2.02 7.13 -10.92
C ALA A 77 1.02 6.68 -9.83
N ASN A 78 0.52 7.64 -9.03
CA ASN A 78 -0.40 7.38 -7.91
C ASN A 78 0.12 6.35 -6.87
N GLY A 79 1.44 6.27 -6.70
CA GLY A 79 2.07 5.38 -5.72
C GLY A 79 2.50 4.02 -6.28
N THR A 80 2.23 3.71 -7.55
CA THR A 80 2.61 2.42 -8.15
C THR A 80 4.13 2.27 -8.26
N VAL A 81 4.88 3.36 -8.42
CA VAL A 81 6.35 3.33 -8.39
C VAL A 81 6.87 2.87 -7.04
N GLY A 82 6.33 3.41 -5.96
CA GLY A 82 6.70 2.98 -4.60
C GLY A 82 6.25 1.54 -4.31
N ALA A 83 5.08 1.15 -4.80
CA ALA A 83 4.57 -0.21 -4.69
C ALA A 83 5.49 -1.22 -5.37
N ASP A 84 5.96 -0.95 -6.59
CA ASP A 84 6.91 -1.80 -7.32
C ASP A 84 8.23 -1.98 -6.56
N ILE A 85 8.76 -0.90 -5.97
CA ILE A 85 9.99 -0.95 -5.17
C ILE A 85 9.83 -1.87 -3.95
N ILE A 86 8.68 -1.78 -3.26
CA ILE A 86 8.42 -2.61 -2.07
C ILE A 86 8.09 -4.04 -2.44
N ALA A 87 7.36 -4.29 -3.53
CA ALA A 87 7.07 -5.63 -4.01
C ALA A 87 8.35 -6.44 -4.32
N LYS A 88 9.43 -5.75 -4.71
CA LYS A 88 10.74 -6.34 -5.01
C LYS A 88 11.73 -6.30 -3.84
N ALA A 89 11.36 -5.72 -2.71
CA ALA A 89 12.22 -5.67 -1.53
C ALA A 89 12.23 -7.01 -0.79
N ASP A 90 13.32 -7.25 -0.04
CA ASP A 90 13.41 -8.44 0.81
C ASP A 90 12.26 -8.48 1.83
N PRO A 91 11.60 -9.64 1.99
CA PRO A 91 10.44 -9.79 2.88
C PRO A 91 10.86 -10.02 4.34
N ASP A 92 11.80 -9.25 4.83
CA ASP A 92 12.45 -9.40 6.13
C ASP A 92 11.91 -8.46 7.23
N GLY A 93 10.87 -7.69 6.91
CA GLY A 93 10.24 -6.74 7.82
C GLY A 93 10.94 -5.38 7.93
N TYR A 94 12.06 -5.16 7.26
CA TYR A 94 12.80 -3.88 7.32
C TYR A 94 12.41 -2.88 6.24
N SER A 95 11.52 -3.26 5.32
CA SER A 95 10.95 -2.37 4.32
C SER A 95 9.43 -2.34 4.46
N LEU A 96 8.91 -1.22 4.94
CA LEU A 96 7.49 -0.99 5.09
C LEU A 96 6.99 -0.03 4.00
N PHE A 97 5.75 -0.20 3.58
CA PHE A 97 5.10 0.65 2.59
C PHE A 97 3.94 1.41 3.21
N LEU A 98 4.07 2.73 3.32
CA LEU A 98 2.97 3.59 3.71
C LEU A 98 2.34 4.21 2.46
N THR A 99 1.14 3.77 2.14
CA THR A 99 0.44 4.14 0.91
C THR A 99 -1.04 4.40 1.13
N THR A 100 -1.75 4.67 0.06
CA THR A 100 -3.21 4.85 0.03
C THR A 100 -3.87 3.72 -0.75
N ALA A 101 -5.19 3.58 -0.62
CA ALA A 101 -5.99 2.65 -1.41
C ALA A 101 -5.76 2.81 -2.94
N GLY A 102 -5.36 4.00 -3.39
CA GLY A 102 -5.08 4.26 -4.80
C GLY A 102 -4.10 3.26 -5.41
N ALA A 103 -2.93 3.08 -4.81
CA ALA A 103 -1.89 2.21 -5.34
C ALA A 103 -2.26 0.71 -5.24
N VAL A 104 -2.84 0.28 -4.12
CA VAL A 104 -3.02 -1.16 -3.85
C VAL A 104 -4.40 -1.70 -4.18
N THR A 105 -5.42 -0.84 -4.26
CA THR A 105 -6.81 -1.27 -4.48
C THR A 105 -7.37 -0.77 -5.82
N ILE A 106 -7.12 0.49 -6.19
CA ILE A 106 -7.74 1.09 -7.39
C ILE A 106 -6.87 0.91 -8.62
N SER A 107 -5.58 1.24 -8.54
CA SER A 107 -4.67 1.20 -9.69
C SER A 107 -4.60 -0.17 -10.39
N PRO A 108 -4.66 -1.32 -9.69
CA PRO A 108 -4.71 -2.64 -10.32
C PRO A 108 -5.90 -2.87 -11.27
N HIS A 109 -6.99 -2.14 -11.07
CA HIS A 109 -8.20 -2.28 -11.89
C HIS A 109 -8.34 -1.24 -13.00
N VAL A 110 -7.54 -0.15 -12.94
CA VAL A 110 -7.68 0.97 -13.89
C VAL A 110 -6.43 1.24 -14.72
N MET A 111 -5.31 0.58 -14.41
CA MET A 111 -4.06 0.71 -15.15
C MET A 111 -3.74 -0.61 -15.86
N ALA A 112 -3.41 -0.52 -17.14
CA ALA A 112 -3.19 -1.72 -17.98
C ALA A 112 -1.94 -2.54 -17.59
N ASN A 113 -0.89 -1.88 -17.10
CA ASN A 113 0.39 -2.53 -16.77
C ASN A 113 0.84 -2.10 -15.38
N ILE A 114 0.60 -2.94 -14.39
CA ILE A 114 1.09 -2.78 -13.02
C ILE A 114 2.15 -3.85 -12.76
N PRO A 115 3.36 -3.47 -12.31
CA PRO A 115 4.47 -4.41 -12.13
C PRO A 115 4.45 -5.15 -10.78
N TYR A 116 3.32 -5.26 -10.13
CA TYR A 116 3.11 -5.98 -8.86
C TYR A 116 1.69 -6.55 -8.76
N ASP A 117 1.53 -7.54 -7.91
CA ASP A 117 0.23 -8.10 -7.51
C ASP A 117 -0.08 -7.69 -6.07
N SER A 118 -1.12 -6.88 -5.90
CA SER A 118 -1.48 -6.33 -4.58
C SER A 118 -1.86 -7.38 -3.53
N LEU A 119 -2.34 -8.55 -3.94
CA LEU A 119 -2.74 -9.62 -3.04
C LEU A 119 -1.61 -10.60 -2.70
N ARG A 120 -0.61 -10.68 -3.58
CA ARG A 120 0.49 -11.65 -3.46
C ARG A 120 1.77 -11.03 -2.92
N ASP A 121 2.08 -9.80 -3.34
CA ASP A 121 3.38 -9.19 -3.09
C ASP A 121 3.42 -8.37 -1.80
N PHE A 122 2.26 -8.10 -1.17
CA PHE A 122 2.18 -7.33 0.07
C PHE A 122 1.51 -8.10 1.19
N VAL A 123 2.01 -7.89 2.41
CA VAL A 123 1.35 -8.31 3.65
C VAL A 123 0.82 -7.05 4.34
N PRO A 124 -0.51 -6.88 4.48
CA PRO A 124 -1.07 -5.77 5.21
C PRO A 124 -0.69 -5.87 6.68
N VAL A 125 -0.18 -4.78 7.26
CA VAL A 125 0.24 -4.71 8.67
C VAL A 125 -0.83 -4.02 9.51
N ALA A 126 -1.20 -2.79 9.14
CA ALA A 126 -2.21 -2.02 9.88
C ALA A 126 -2.79 -0.91 9.01
N GLU A 127 -4.02 -0.53 9.32
CA GLU A 127 -4.59 0.75 8.90
C GLU A 127 -4.10 1.83 9.87
N VAL A 128 -3.42 2.85 9.34
CA VAL A 128 -2.80 3.91 10.16
C VAL A 128 -3.78 5.03 10.43
N VAL A 129 -4.44 5.51 9.39
CA VAL A 129 -5.44 6.58 9.47
C VAL A 129 -6.47 6.40 8.36
N THR A 130 -7.61 6.99 8.58
CA THR A 130 -8.62 7.17 7.57
C THR A 130 -8.73 8.65 7.19
N ASN A 131 -9.03 8.96 5.95
CA ASN A 131 -9.20 10.34 5.50
C ASN A 131 -10.52 10.53 4.75
N THR A 132 -11.12 11.70 4.91
CA THR A 132 -12.30 12.08 4.14
C THR A 132 -11.89 12.94 2.95
N THR A 133 -12.35 12.57 1.77
CA THR A 133 -12.20 13.41 0.57
C THR A 133 -13.26 14.51 0.59
N VAL A 134 -12.82 15.75 0.45
CA VAL A 134 -13.71 16.91 0.37
C VAL A 134 -13.57 17.61 -0.99
N LEU A 135 -14.68 18.09 -1.48
CA LEU A 135 -14.73 18.94 -2.67
C LEU A 135 -14.45 20.39 -2.27
N VAL A 136 -13.45 20.98 -2.86
CA VAL A 136 -13.10 22.39 -2.64
C VAL A 136 -12.98 23.12 -3.98
N VAL A 137 -13.30 24.39 -3.97
CA VAL A 137 -13.18 25.28 -5.13
C VAL A 137 -12.30 26.48 -4.79
N THR A 138 -11.62 27.05 -5.79
CA THR A 138 -10.90 28.31 -5.58
C THR A 138 -11.88 29.44 -5.26
N PRO A 139 -11.52 30.38 -4.35
CA PRO A 139 -12.36 31.54 -4.05
C PRO A 139 -12.71 32.40 -5.26
N LYS A 140 -11.91 32.34 -6.33
CA LYS A 140 -12.15 33.05 -7.60
C LYS A 140 -13.38 32.52 -8.37
N MET A 141 -13.82 31.28 -8.07
CA MET A 141 -15.10 30.76 -8.56
C MET A 141 -16.18 31.17 -7.56
N ALA A 142 -17.07 32.04 -7.93
CA ALA A 142 -18.18 32.51 -7.09
C ALA A 142 -19.23 31.39 -6.84
N ILE A 143 -18.76 30.19 -6.45
CA ILE A 143 -19.54 28.96 -6.19
C ILE A 143 -19.47 28.66 -4.71
N LYS A 144 -20.61 28.43 -4.07
CA LYS A 144 -20.73 28.15 -2.64
C LYS A 144 -21.26 26.74 -2.36
N THR A 145 -21.86 26.11 -3.35
CA THR A 145 -22.52 24.79 -3.19
C THR A 145 -22.14 23.84 -4.33
N ALA A 146 -22.24 22.54 -4.05
CA ALA A 146 -22.06 21.50 -5.09
C ALA A 146 -23.11 21.64 -6.21
N LYS A 147 -24.33 22.08 -5.89
CA LYS A 147 -25.40 22.31 -6.89
C LYS A 147 -25.00 23.40 -7.89
N GLU A 148 -24.41 24.50 -7.42
CA GLU A 148 -23.91 25.57 -8.29
C GLU A 148 -22.78 25.09 -9.19
N LEU A 149 -21.86 24.25 -8.66
CA LEU A 149 -20.80 23.64 -9.46
C LEU A 149 -21.37 22.77 -10.58
N VAL A 150 -22.33 21.91 -10.25
CA VAL A 150 -22.98 21.03 -11.23
C VAL A 150 -23.77 21.87 -12.27
N ALA A 151 -24.47 22.92 -11.85
CA ALA A 151 -25.17 23.80 -12.76
C ALA A 151 -24.21 24.50 -13.75
N LEU A 152 -23.07 24.98 -13.26
CA LEU A 152 -22.04 25.57 -14.10
C LEU A 152 -21.41 24.55 -15.05
N ALA A 153 -21.16 23.33 -14.59
CA ALA A 153 -20.63 22.24 -15.42
C ALA A 153 -21.58 21.83 -16.53
N LYS A 154 -22.90 21.85 -16.27
CA LYS A 154 -23.93 21.62 -17.30
C LYS A 154 -23.96 22.72 -18.36
N GLN A 155 -23.78 23.97 -17.94
CA GLN A 155 -23.75 25.11 -18.88
C GLN A 155 -22.47 25.14 -19.72
N LYS A 156 -21.35 24.64 -19.20
CA LYS A 156 -20.04 24.66 -19.86
C LYS A 156 -19.36 23.30 -19.73
N PRO A 157 -19.81 22.27 -20.50
CA PRO A 157 -19.24 20.93 -20.43
C PRO A 157 -17.74 20.95 -20.75
N GLY A 158 -16.95 20.27 -19.91
CA GLY A 158 -15.50 20.18 -20.07
C GLY A 158 -14.69 21.47 -19.78
N ALA A 159 -15.35 22.59 -19.47
CA ALA A 159 -14.65 23.86 -19.22
C ALA A 159 -14.13 23.99 -17.76
N ILE A 160 -14.65 23.19 -16.84
CA ILE A 160 -14.23 23.19 -15.44
C ILE A 160 -13.13 22.15 -15.27
N THR A 161 -11.94 22.62 -14.90
CA THR A 161 -10.84 21.75 -14.54
C THR A 161 -11.03 21.13 -13.18
N PHE A 162 -10.70 19.85 -13.05
CA PHE A 162 -10.84 19.09 -11.83
C PHE A 162 -9.51 18.39 -11.49
N GLY A 163 -8.84 18.83 -10.42
CA GLY A 163 -7.55 18.29 -10.00
C GLY A 163 -7.70 16.98 -9.21
N SER A 164 -6.80 16.05 -9.43
CA SER A 164 -6.66 14.84 -8.62
C SER A 164 -5.21 14.60 -8.20
N THR A 165 -5.00 13.71 -7.24
CA THR A 165 -3.65 13.31 -6.80
C THR A 165 -3.00 12.26 -7.73
N GLY A 166 -3.59 12.07 -8.91
CA GLY A 166 -3.11 11.17 -9.96
C GLY A 166 -4.20 10.27 -10.52
N ILE A 167 -3.95 9.70 -11.70
CA ILE A 167 -4.86 8.72 -12.32
C ILE A 167 -4.94 7.48 -11.41
N GLY A 168 -6.16 6.97 -11.19
CA GLY A 168 -6.39 5.83 -10.28
C GLY A 168 -6.38 6.19 -8.80
N SER A 169 -6.29 7.48 -8.44
CA SER A 169 -6.40 7.91 -7.05
C SER A 169 -7.85 7.94 -6.57
N THR A 170 -8.05 7.94 -5.26
CA THR A 170 -9.38 8.12 -4.64
C THR A 170 -10.03 9.43 -5.05
N THR A 171 -9.24 10.50 -5.20
CA THR A 171 -9.73 11.81 -5.68
C THR A 171 -10.12 11.78 -7.16
N HIS A 172 -9.43 11.02 -8.00
CA HIS A 172 -9.84 10.80 -9.39
C HIS A 172 -11.14 10.02 -9.47
N LEU A 173 -11.25 8.92 -8.71
CA LEU A 173 -12.47 8.11 -8.69
C LEU A 173 -13.68 8.93 -8.17
N ALA A 174 -13.49 9.73 -7.12
CA ALA A 174 -14.53 10.62 -6.61
C ALA A 174 -15.01 11.64 -7.67
N GLN A 175 -14.09 12.15 -8.50
CA GLN A 175 -14.44 13.00 -9.63
C GLN A 175 -15.30 12.28 -10.67
N VAL A 176 -14.86 11.08 -11.07
CA VAL A 176 -15.61 10.27 -12.07
C VAL A 176 -17.01 9.97 -11.56
N LEU A 177 -17.14 9.54 -10.31
CA LEU A 177 -18.44 9.26 -9.69
C LEU A 177 -19.34 10.51 -9.62
N LEU A 178 -18.77 11.66 -9.27
CA LEU A 178 -19.52 12.93 -9.26
C LEU A 178 -19.97 13.32 -10.67
N ALA A 179 -19.10 13.19 -11.67
CA ALA A 179 -19.42 13.51 -13.05
C ALA A 179 -20.54 12.62 -13.59
N ASP A 180 -20.46 11.32 -13.34
CA ASP A 180 -21.44 10.34 -13.74
C ASP A 180 -22.81 10.59 -13.05
N ALA A 181 -22.82 10.68 -11.73
CA ALA A 181 -24.03 10.90 -10.95
C ALA A 181 -24.73 12.23 -11.28
N ALA A 182 -24.00 13.27 -11.67
CA ALA A 182 -24.53 14.57 -12.03
C ALA A 182 -24.83 14.74 -13.53
N GLY A 183 -24.40 13.81 -14.37
CA GLY A 183 -24.49 13.90 -15.83
C GLY A 183 -23.71 15.11 -16.38
N VAL A 184 -22.47 15.31 -15.91
CA VAL A 184 -21.61 16.45 -16.31
C VAL A 184 -20.22 15.97 -16.74
N SER A 185 -19.49 16.85 -17.43
CA SER A 185 -18.10 16.61 -17.85
C SER A 185 -17.17 17.64 -17.23
N PHE A 186 -16.05 17.15 -16.68
CA PHE A 186 -14.96 17.96 -16.16
C PHE A 186 -13.68 17.68 -16.94
N LEU A 187 -12.78 18.68 -17.02
CA LEU A 187 -11.44 18.51 -17.54
C LEU A 187 -10.53 18.00 -16.42
N HIS A 188 -10.14 16.72 -16.45
CA HIS A 188 -9.28 16.14 -15.43
C HIS A 188 -7.82 16.60 -15.56
N VAL A 189 -7.23 17.05 -14.43
CA VAL A 189 -5.82 17.43 -14.32
C VAL A 189 -5.17 16.57 -13.22
N PRO A 190 -4.36 15.56 -13.58
CA PRO A 190 -3.67 14.74 -12.60
C PRO A 190 -2.40 15.42 -12.09
N TYR A 191 -2.24 15.47 -10.78
CA TYR A 191 -1.04 15.95 -10.09
C TYR A 191 -0.23 14.78 -9.52
N ARG A 192 1.06 15.00 -9.24
CA ARG A 192 1.93 14.00 -8.59
C ARG A 192 1.74 13.94 -7.07
N GLY A 193 0.52 14.17 -6.58
CA GLY A 193 0.16 14.18 -5.17
C GLY A 193 -0.59 15.44 -4.75
N ALA A 194 -0.96 15.53 -3.46
CA ALA A 194 -1.79 16.62 -2.95
C ALA A 194 -1.04 17.97 -2.85
N ALA A 195 0.25 17.96 -2.51
CA ALA A 195 1.00 19.20 -2.30
C ALA A 195 1.02 20.11 -3.53
N PRO A 196 1.44 19.66 -4.74
CA PRO A 196 1.40 20.51 -5.94
C PRO A 196 -0.02 20.91 -6.34
N MET A 197 -1.01 20.02 -6.17
CA MET A 197 -2.41 20.34 -6.45
C MET A 197 -2.94 21.47 -5.56
N LEU A 198 -2.60 21.45 -4.27
CA LEU A 198 -2.99 22.49 -3.32
C LEU A 198 -2.32 23.84 -3.65
N THR A 199 -1.05 23.82 -4.04
CA THR A 199 -0.32 25.02 -4.46
C THR A 199 -1.01 25.70 -5.63
N ASP A 200 -1.37 24.95 -6.66
CA ASP A 200 -2.08 25.47 -7.83
C ASP A 200 -3.49 25.98 -7.49
N LEU A 201 -4.20 25.26 -6.63
CA LEU A 201 -5.53 25.68 -6.18
C LEU A 201 -5.48 27.01 -5.43
N LEU A 202 -4.53 27.16 -4.48
CA LEU A 202 -4.37 28.39 -3.69
C LEU A 202 -3.84 29.54 -4.53
N GLY A 203 -2.94 29.26 -5.48
CA GLY A 203 -2.45 30.26 -6.44
C GLY A 203 -3.51 30.71 -7.44
N GLY A 204 -4.62 30.00 -7.52
CA GLY A 204 -5.70 30.26 -8.48
C GLY A 204 -5.26 30.10 -9.93
N GLN A 205 -4.21 29.33 -10.19
CA GLN A 205 -3.69 29.02 -11.51
C GLN A 205 -4.57 27.98 -12.22
N GLY A 206 -5.17 27.07 -11.47
CA GLY A 206 -6.19 26.16 -11.98
C GLY A 206 -7.58 26.80 -11.91
N LYS A 207 -8.33 26.77 -12.98
CA LYS A 207 -9.80 26.99 -12.94
C LYS A 207 -10.51 25.81 -12.30
N ALA A 208 -9.84 25.12 -11.35
CA ALA A 208 -10.20 23.81 -10.86
C ALA A 208 -10.76 23.82 -9.45
N PRO A 209 -11.82 23.08 -9.17
CA PRO A 209 -12.14 22.63 -7.84
C PRO A 209 -11.30 21.38 -7.50
N HIS A 210 -10.58 21.36 -6.42
CA HIS A 210 -10.24 20.20 -5.58
C HIS A 210 -9.05 20.40 -4.66
N ALA A 211 -9.27 20.05 -3.42
CA ALA A 211 -8.25 19.58 -2.51
C ALA A 211 -8.85 18.53 -1.57
N SER A 212 -8.16 17.44 -1.34
CA SER A 212 -8.44 16.62 -0.18
C SER A 212 -7.89 17.33 1.05
N ARG A 213 -8.72 17.59 2.03
CA ARG A 213 -8.29 18.11 3.33
C ARG A 213 -8.33 16.95 4.32
N ASN A 214 -7.16 16.58 4.83
CA ASN A 214 -7.11 15.64 5.93
C ASN A 214 -7.65 16.32 7.18
N ARG A 215 -8.77 15.86 7.68
CA ARG A 215 -9.13 15.99 9.07
C ARG A 215 -8.72 14.71 9.78
N PRO A 216 -8.07 14.78 10.96
CA PRO A 216 -7.95 13.60 11.80
C PRO A 216 -9.34 13.34 12.35
N MET A 217 -10.09 12.45 11.75
CA MET A 217 -11.21 11.68 12.31
C MET A 217 -11.91 10.87 11.23
N GLU A 218 -11.87 9.58 11.43
CA GLU A 218 -12.78 8.53 11.01
C GLU A 218 -13.16 8.43 9.53
N SER A 219 -12.62 7.39 8.92
CA SER A 219 -12.91 6.75 7.63
C SER A 219 -12.09 7.11 6.40
N GLY A 220 -11.10 6.29 6.05
CA GLY A 220 -10.35 6.28 4.79
C GLY A 220 -8.94 5.69 4.92
N LEU A 221 -8.61 4.70 4.15
CA LEU A 221 -7.48 3.78 4.34
C LEU A 221 -6.12 4.37 3.92
N SER A 222 -5.20 4.55 4.86
CA SER A 222 -3.76 4.48 4.59
C SER A 222 -3.25 3.16 5.15
N GLN A 223 -2.67 2.33 4.31
CA GLN A 223 -2.21 1.00 4.69
C GLN A 223 -0.69 0.95 4.75
N ILE A 224 -0.16 0.32 5.80
CA ILE A 224 1.23 -0.11 5.83
C ILE A 224 1.27 -1.54 5.33
N ALA A 225 2.06 -1.79 4.29
CA ALA A 225 2.31 -3.12 3.75
C ALA A 225 3.81 -3.41 3.74
N ALA A 226 4.17 -4.65 4.02
CA ALA A 226 5.52 -5.19 3.83
C ALA A 226 5.52 -6.18 2.66
N SER A 227 6.68 -6.43 2.05
CA SER A 227 6.80 -7.43 1.00
C SER A 227 6.50 -8.84 1.54
N ARG A 228 5.79 -9.65 0.76
CA ARG A 228 5.44 -11.02 1.11
C ARG A 228 6.57 -11.97 0.68
N HIS A 229 6.97 -12.86 1.58
CA HIS A 229 7.76 -14.03 1.19
C HIS A 229 6.84 -15.01 0.46
N PRO A 230 7.22 -15.58 -0.69
CA PRO A 230 6.51 -16.73 -1.23
C PRO A 230 6.71 -17.87 -0.22
N ALA A 231 5.72 -18.10 0.62
CA ALA A 231 5.68 -19.30 1.44
C ALA A 231 5.72 -20.48 0.49
N GLY A 232 6.74 -21.35 0.69
CA GLY A 232 6.88 -22.56 -0.08
C GLY A 232 5.54 -23.31 -0.18
N GLU A 233 5.26 -23.82 -1.34
CA GLU A 233 4.10 -24.64 -1.66
C GLU A 233 3.83 -25.67 -0.56
N ALA A 234 2.87 -25.36 0.32
CA ALA A 234 2.18 -26.35 1.10
C ALA A 234 0.93 -26.72 0.31
N ALA A 235 1.00 -27.88 -0.34
CA ALA A 235 -0.08 -28.53 -1.04
C ALA A 235 -1.39 -28.49 -0.23
N GLY A 236 -2.37 -27.76 -0.74
CA GLY A 236 -3.74 -27.74 -0.28
C GLY A 236 -4.67 -27.80 -1.48
N SER A 237 -5.00 -29.03 -1.87
CA SER A 237 -5.95 -29.37 -2.92
C SER A 237 -7.30 -28.72 -2.66
N HIS A 238 -7.61 -27.62 -3.31
CA HIS A 238 -9.00 -27.18 -3.46
C HIS A 238 -9.64 -27.92 -4.62
N ARG A 239 -10.40 -28.96 -4.27
CA ARG A 239 -11.38 -29.65 -5.10
C ARG A 239 -12.26 -28.62 -5.80
N LYS A 240 -12.22 -28.63 -7.11
CA LYS A 240 -13.23 -28.08 -8.00
C LYS A 240 -14.58 -28.74 -7.68
N PRO A 241 -15.69 -28.04 -7.52
CA PRO A 241 -16.98 -28.68 -7.54
C PRO A 241 -17.28 -29.12 -8.98
N ALA A 242 -17.52 -30.42 -9.11
CA ALA A 242 -17.94 -31.06 -10.34
C ALA A 242 -19.35 -30.61 -10.73
N GLY A 243 -19.52 -30.43 -12.00
CA GLY A 243 -20.65 -30.53 -12.87
C GLY A 243 -22.06 -30.54 -12.27
N ALA A 244 -22.84 -29.58 -12.74
CA ALA A 244 -24.27 -29.80 -12.94
C ALA A 244 -24.47 -29.94 -14.45
N SER A 245 -24.81 -31.16 -14.82
CA SER A 245 -25.17 -31.64 -16.15
C SER A 245 -26.43 -30.97 -16.66
N ALA A 246 -26.42 -30.77 -17.94
CA ALA A 246 -27.58 -30.47 -18.80
C ALA A 246 -28.76 -31.42 -18.54
N GLY A 247 -29.95 -30.85 -18.53
CA GLY A 247 -31.23 -31.55 -18.65
C GLY A 247 -32.02 -30.91 -19.80
N GLU A 248 -32.24 -31.76 -20.80
CA GLU A 248 -32.99 -31.53 -22.03
C GLU A 248 -34.45 -31.10 -21.79
N GLY A 249 -34.96 -30.39 -22.81
CA GLY A 249 -36.31 -29.92 -23.09
C GLY A 249 -37.45 -30.98 -23.00
N PRO A 250 -38.58 -30.94 -23.66
CA PRO A 250 -38.99 -30.18 -24.84
C PRO A 250 -40.42 -29.60 -24.74
N ARG A 251 -40.77 -28.81 -25.72
CA ARG A 251 -42.03 -28.41 -26.39
C ARG A 251 -42.38 -26.92 -26.26
#